data_7689f9f4a09321d09aef7bdd4da1189e
#
_entry.id   7689f9f4a09321d09aef7bdd4da1189e
#
_cell.length_a   1.000
_cell.length_b   1.000
_cell.length_c   1.000
_cell.angle_alpha   90.00
_cell.angle_beta   90.00
_cell.angle_gamma   90.00
#
_symmetry.space_group_name_H-M   'P 1'
#
loop_
_entity.id
_entity.type
_entity.pdbx_description
1 polymer ?
#
loop_
_entity_poly.entity_id
_entity_poly.type
_entity_poly.pdbx_seq_one_letter_code
_entity_poly.pdbx_strand_id
1 'polypeptide(L)'
;MRRISLEDLHIFRCVAVEGGVLRAADRLNRVPSNVTTRIKQFESRLGTQLFRRQGRNVVLTDAGHRLLGHAERLLRLADEAEEDLCSGVVAGSLRLGSLESAASVRLPPILSRYHAAHPRTHVELQTGTTAALLRRLDNHQIDAAFVSEPFDKGSLSAVAVFAEELVLITARGGPRIGGAQDLADQTVVAFPHGCSYRRLLVDWFAAAGVTPRRFLDLGSYHAIVACVAAGTGVAIMPASVLDNAVMGDSIQRHELPEAMRTNRTNLVWAGEPGGPLSALLELLRVGA
;
A
#
# COMPACT_ATOMS: atom_id res chain seq x y z
N MET A 1 10.71 8.58 35.32
CA MET A 1 10.57 7.15 35.03
C MET A 1 9.68 7.02 33.79
N ARG A 2 10.09 6.25 32.74
CA ARG A 2 9.24 6.04 31.56
C ARG A 2 7.99 5.25 31.94
N ARG A 3 6.82 5.65 31.45
CA ARG A 3 5.52 5.00 31.70
C ARG A 3 5.28 3.77 30.81
N ILE A 4 6.08 3.60 29.78
CA ILE A 4 5.95 2.56 28.74
C ILE A 4 7.21 1.70 28.72
N SER A 5 7.07 0.37 28.71
CA SER A 5 8.12 -0.60 28.47
C SER A 5 7.80 -1.44 27.22
N LEU A 6 8.80 -2.02 26.57
CA LEU A 6 8.60 -2.91 25.42
C LEU A 6 7.78 -4.14 25.81
N GLU A 7 7.98 -4.67 27.01
CA GLU A 7 7.19 -5.82 27.50
C GLU A 7 5.70 -5.47 27.63
N ASP A 8 5.36 -4.29 28.16
CA ASP A 8 3.96 -3.84 28.25
C ASP A 8 3.34 -3.68 26.87
N LEU A 9 4.10 -3.11 25.91
CA LEU A 9 3.65 -2.97 24.53
C LEU A 9 3.44 -4.33 23.85
N HIS A 10 4.33 -5.29 24.09
CA HIS A 10 4.21 -6.65 23.55
C HIS A 10 2.95 -7.35 24.07
N ILE A 11 2.70 -7.29 25.38
CA ILE A 11 1.49 -7.87 25.99
C ILE A 11 0.23 -7.16 25.46
N PHE A 12 0.25 -5.83 25.40
CA PHE A 12 -0.87 -5.02 24.90
C PHE A 12 -1.20 -5.38 23.44
N ARG A 13 -0.20 -5.42 22.55
CA ARG A 13 -0.35 -5.82 21.15
C ARG A 13 -0.94 -7.22 21.02
N CYS A 14 -0.43 -8.17 21.79
CA CYS A 14 -0.92 -9.55 21.77
C CYS A 14 -2.40 -9.62 22.15
N VAL A 15 -2.85 -8.92 23.19
CA VAL A 15 -4.27 -8.88 23.58
C VAL A 15 -5.14 -8.22 22.50
N ALA A 16 -4.62 -7.17 21.84
CA ALA A 16 -5.33 -6.47 20.77
C ALA A 16 -5.52 -7.33 19.52
N VAL A 17 -4.45 -8.02 19.07
CA VAL A 17 -4.45 -8.87 17.88
C VAL A 17 -5.28 -10.13 18.07
N GLU A 18 -5.11 -10.81 19.23
CA GLU A 18 -5.85 -12.03 19.54
C GLU A 18 -7.32 -11.76 19.92
N GLY A 19 -7.69 -10.48 20.14
CA GLY A 19 -9.06 -10.07 20.48
C GLY A 19 -9.51 -10.58 21.85
N GLY A 20 -8.57 -10.86 22.78
CA GLY A 20 -8.90 -11.25 24.14
C GLY A 20 -7.74 -11.80 24.95
N VAL A 21 -7.90 -11.71 26.28
CA VAL A 21 -6.85 -12.05 27.25
C VAL A 21 -6.51 -13.54 27.25
N LEU A 22 -7.49 -14.42 27.07
CA LEU A 22 -7.25 -15.87 27.12
C LEU A 22 -6.33 -16.31 25.98
N ARG A 23 -6.68 -15.96 24.74
CA ARG A 23 -5.87 -16.29 23.55
C ARG A 23 -4.48 -15.64 23.61
N ALA A 24 -4.40 -14.40 24.07
CA ALA A 24 -3.13 -13.73 24.28
C ALA A 24 -2.25 -14.43 25.33
N ALA A 25 -2.85 -14.90 26.40
CA ALA A 25 -2.14 -15.64 27.44
C ALA A 25 -1.55 -16.96 26.92
N ASP A 26 -2.34 -17.71 26.14
CA ASP A 26 -1.88 -18.94 25.49
C ASP A 26 -0.70 -18.65 24.54
N ARG A 27 -0.82 -17.61 23.70
CA ARG A 27 0.26 -17.20 22.77
C ARG A 27 1.54 -16.74 23.47
N LEU A 28 1.39 -16.09 24.63
CA LEU A 28 2.51 -15.59 25.44
C LEU A 28 3.08 -16.63 26.40
N ASN A 29 2.52 -17.85 26.44
CA ASN A 29 2.82 -18.88 27.46
C ASN A 29 2.74 -18.33 28.89
N ARG A 30 1.68 -17.55 29.18
CA ARG A 30 1.43 -16.92 30.49
C ARG A 30 0.06 -17.28 31.04
N VAL A 31 -0.10 -17.13 32.35
CA VAL A 31 -1.41 -17.29 32.99
C VAL A 31 -2.30 -16.08 32.69
N PRO A 32 -3.60 -16.26 32.36
CA PRO A 32 -4.52 -15.18 32.02
C PRO A 32 -4.63 -14.08 33.08
N SER A 33 -4.55 -14.44 34.36
CA SER A 33 -4.55 -13.46 35.46
C SER A 33 -3.34 -12.55 35.45
N ASN A 34 -2.17 -13.03 35.03
CA ASN A 34 -0.96 -12.23 34.88
C ASN A 34 -1.13 -11.22 33.76
N VAL A 35 -1.60 -11.65 32.59
CA VAL A 35 -1.86 -10.76 31.42
C VAL A 35 -2.87 -9.67 31.82
N THR A 36 -3.97 -10.04 32.50
CA THR A 36 -4.98 -9.09 32.97
C THR A 36 -4.38 -8.05 33.92
N THR A 37 -3.58 -8.50 34.88
CA THR A 37 -2.95 -7.61 35.87
C THR A 37 -1.98 -6.65 35.20
N ARG A 38 -1.16 -7.13 34.25
CA ARG A 38 -0.20 -6.30 33.52
C ARG A 38 -0.91 -5.24 32.68
N ILE A 39 -1.99 -5.59 31.98
CA ILE A 39 -2.79 -4.61 31.21
C ILE A 39 -3.36 -3.54 32.14
N LYS A 40 -3.98 -3.92 33.28
CA LYS A 40 -4.52 -2.96 34.24
C LYS A 40 -3.45 -2.03 34.81
N GLN A 41 -2.30 -2.56 35.16
CA GLN A 41 -1.16 -1.76 35.63
C GLN A 41 -0.65 -0.81 34.56
N PHE A 42 -0.60 -1.25 33.31
CA PHE A 42 -0.20 -0.42 32.18
C PHE A 42 -1.19 0.73 31.94
N GLU A 43 -2.50 0.43 31.91
CA GLU A 43 -3.57 1.44 31.82
C GLU A 43 -3.49 2.44 32.99
N SER A 44 -3.28 1.97 34.21
CA SER A 44 -3.11 2.81 35.39
C SER A 44 -1.92 3.76 35.28
N ARG A 45 -0.75 3.27 34.80
CA ARG A 45 0.43 4.12 34.56
C ARG A 45 0.22 5.18 33.49
N LEU A 46 -0.56 4.85 32.44
CA LEU A 46 -0.90 5.77 31.36
C LEU A 46 -2.01 6.76 31.75
N GLY A 47 -2.82 6.41 32.76
CA GLY A 47 -4.00 7.19 33.16
C GLY A 47 -5.15 7.12 32.17
N THR A 48 -5.18 6.06 31.32
CA THR A 48 -6.22 5.89 30.31
C THR A 48 -6.50 4.41 30.06
N GLN A 49 -7.77 4.09 29.75
CA GLN A 49 -8.12 2.73 29.36
C GLN A 49 -7.79 2.50 27.87
N LEU A 50 -7.17 1.37 27.60
CA LEU A 50 -6.81 0.94 26.26
C LEU A 50 -7.82 -0.05 25.68
N PHE A 51 -8.51 -0.76 26.57
CA PHE A 51 -9.54 -1.74 26.24
C PHE A 51 -10.88 -1.38 26.91
N ARG A 52 -11.94 -1.75 26.23
CA ARG A 52 -13.31 -1.74 26.80
C ARG A 52 -14.00 -3.07 26.54
N ARG A 53 -14.96 -3.41 27.40
CA ARG A 53 -15.80 -4.58 27.18
C ARG A 53 -16.96 -4.24 26.25
N GLN A 54 -17.18 -5.11 25.26
CA GLN A 54 -18.35 -5.07 24.39
C GLN A 54 -19.01 -6.45 24.40
N GLY A 55 -19.98 -6.63 25.28
CA GLY A 55 -20.54 -7.94 25.56
C GLY A 55 -19.50 -8.91 26.17
N ARG A 56 -19.25 -10.02 25.50
CA ARG A 56 -18.24 -11.01 25.90
C ARG A 56 -16.83 -10.70 25.35
N ASN A 57 -16.71 -9.74 24.45
CA ASN A 57 -15.45 -9.41 23.78
C ASN A 57 -14.72 -8.23 24.45
N VAL A 58 -13.40 -8.23 24.30
CA VAL A 58 -12.54 -7.12 24.66
C VAL A 58 -12.15 -6.41 23.36
N VAL A 59 -12.43 -5.12 23.27
CA VAL A 59 -12.14 -4.29 22.08
C VAL A 59 -11.32 -3.07 22.48
N LEU A 60 -10.54 -2.56 21.54
CA LEU A 60 -9.76 -1.35 21.76
C LEU A 60 -10.66 -0.12 21.95
N THR A 61 -10.21 0.81 22.79
CA THR A 61 -10.67 2.19 22.83
C THR A 61 -9.98 3.01 21.74
N ASP A 62 -10.40 4.26 21.52
CA ASP A 62 -9.68 5.17 20.61
C ASP A 62 -8.22 5.39 21.04
N ALA A 63 -7.97 5.45 22.35
CA ALA A 63 -6.62 5.51 22.90
C ALA A 63 -5.85 4.21 22.61
N GLY A 64 -6.53 3.04 22.73
CA GLY A 64 -5.96 1.74 22.37
C GLY A 64 -5.58 1.66 20.90
N HIS A 65 -6.43 2.12 19.99
CA HIS A 65 -6.12 2.15 18.55
C HIS A 65 -4.89 3.02 18.24
N ARG A 66 -4.80 4.22 18.84
CA ARG A 66 -3.61 5.07 18.67
C ARG A 66 -2.36 4.42 19.22
N LEU A 67 -2.45 3.80 20.42
CA LEU A 67 -1.30 3.14 21.02
C LEU A 67 -0.87 1.90 20.23
N LEU A 68 -1.79 1.17 19.58
CA LEU A 68 -1.45 -0.01 18.81
C LEU A 68 -0.46 0.31 17.68
N GLY A 69 -0.70 1.37 16.91
CA GLY A 69 0.23 1.79 15.88
C GLY A 69 1.62 2.19 16.42
N HIS A 70 1.66 2.84 17.60
CA HIS A 70 2.94 3.15 18.23
C HIS A 70 3.63 1.90 18.80
N ALA A 71 2.87 0.97 19.37
CA ALA A 71 3.38 -0.28 19.93
C ALA A 71 4.03 -1.15 18.85
N GLU A 72 3.38 -1.30 17.72
CA GLU A 72 3.92 -2.05 16.57
C GLU A 72 5.24 -1.46 16.06
N ARG A 73 5.34 -0.12 16.00
CA ARG A 73 6.57 0.57 15.60
C ARG A 73 7.72 0.35 16.57
N LEU A 74 7.45 0.56 17.86
CA LEU A 74 8.48 0.47 18.89
C LEU A 74 9.00 -0.96 19.06
N LEU A 75 8.11 -1.95 18.97
CA LEU A 75 8.50 -3.35 19.04
C LEU A 75 9.34 -3.75 17.82
N ARG A 76 8.92 -3.35 16.62
CA ARG A 76 9.70 -3.60 15.42
C ARG A 76 11.07 -2.94 15.46
N LEU A 77 11.16 -1.68 15.89
CA LEU A 77 12.44 -0.99 16.00
C LEU A 77 13.37 -1.66 17.01
N ALA A 78 12.81 -2.25 18.07
CA ALA A 78 13.58 -3.03 19.03
C ALA A 78 14.09 -4.33 18.41
N ASP A 79 13.21 -5.04 17.68
CA ASP A 79 13.57 -6.28 16.97
C ASP A 79 14.66 -5.99 15.92
N GLU A 80 14.54 -4.93 15.13
CA GLU A 80 15.54 -4.47 14.15
C GLU A 80 16.89 -4.15 14.82
N ALA A 81 16.87 -3.45 15.95
CA ALA A 81 18.09 -3.11 16.68
C ALA A 81 18.81 -4.35 17.25
N GLU A 82 18.05 -5.33 17.73
CA GLU A 82 18.62 -6.62 18.19
C GLU A 82 19.22 -7.40 17.03
N GLU A 83 18.55 -7.43 15.88
CA GLU A 83 19.02 -8.13 14.68
C GLU A 83 20.27 -7.49 14.08
N ASP A 84 20.33 -6.17 13.98
CA ASP A 84 21.50 -5.42 13.48
C ASP A 84 22.78 -5.69 14.33
N LEU A 85 22.58 -5.79 15.66
CA LEU A 85 23.70 -6.03 16.57
C LEU A 85 24.16 -7.51 16.59
N CYS A 86 23.21 -8.43 16.39
CA CYS A 86 23.48 -9.86 16.60
C CYS A 86 23.98 -10.60 15.35
N SER A 87 23.75 -10.10 14.14
CA SER A 87 23.96 -10.93 12.94
C SER A 87 24.70 -10.29 11.76
N GLY A 88 24.80 -8.97 11.66
CA GLY A 88 25.34 -8.30 10.48
C GLY A 88 24.64 -8.68 9.14
N VAL A 89 23.48 -9.37 9.23
CA VAL A 89 22.68 -9.85 8.09
C VAL A 89 21.31 -9.18 8.16
N VAL A 90 20.88 -8.61 7.05
CA VAL A 90 19.57 -8.01 6.92
C VAL A 90 18.48 -9.06 7.20
N ALA A 91 17.69 -8.84 8.24
CA ALA A 91 16.63 -9.74 8.68
C ALA A 91 15.39 -8.94 9.14
N GLY A 92 14.32 -9.62 9.55
CA GLY A 92 13.09 -8.99 10.05
C GLY A 92 11.98 -8.92 9.00
N SER A 93 11.07 -7.94 9.12
CA SER A 93 9.94 -7.78 8.21
C SER A 93 10.02 -6.48 7.41
N LEU A 94 9.63 -6.54 6.15
CA LEU A 94 9.50 -5.40 5.25
C LEU A 94 8.06 -5.34 4.71
N ARG A 95 7.28 -4.39 5.20
CA ARG A 95 5.88 -4.20 4.79
C ARG A 95 5.82 -3.16 3.68
N LEU A 96 5.53 -3.61 2.47
CA LEU A 96 5.46 -2.79 1.28
C LEU A 96 4.02 -2.55 0.85
N GLY A 97 3.74 -1.32 0.50
CA GLY A 97 2.56 -0.98 -0.29
C GLY A 97 2.91 -0.86 -1.76
N SER A 98 2.01 -1.20 -2.66
CA SER A 98 2.24 -1.01 -4.09
C SER A 98 0.96 -0.73 -4.86
N LEU A 99 1.09 0.06 -5.92
CA LEU A 99 0.08 0.06 -6.97
C LEU A 99 -0.04 -1.35 -7.56
N GLU A 100 -1.24 -1.72 -7.98
CA GLU A 100 -1.48 -3.03 -8.59
C GLU A 100 -0.66 -3.23 -9.87
N SER A 101 -0.49 -2.17 -10.70
CA SER A 101 0.36 -2.22 -11.89
C SER A 101 1.82 -2.55 -11.59
N ALA A 102 2.39 -1.89 -10.60
CA ALA A 102 3.77 -2.15 -10.21
C ALA A 102 3.92 -3.55 -9.57
N ALA A 103 2.96 -3.97 -8.74
CA ALA A 103 2.96 -5.29 -8.10
C ALA A 103 2.86 -6.44 -9.10
N SER A 104 2.11 -6.26 -10.19
CA SER A 104 1.91 -7.31 -11.20
C SER A 104 3.03 -7.38 -12.25
N VAL A 105 3.68 -6.26 -12.58
CA VAL A 105 4.63 -6.20 -13.71
C VAL A 105 6.06 -5.94 -13.28
N ARG A 106 6.27 -4.97 -12.37
CA ARG A 106 7.62 -4.45 -12.04
C ARG A 106 8.25 -5.14 -10.84
N LEU A 107 7.47 -5.42 -9.80
CA LEU A 107 8.00 -5.93 -8.55
C LEU A 107 8.39 -7.41 -8.55
N PRO A 108 7.77 -8.35 -9.30
CA PRO A 108 8.11 -9.75 -9.20
C PRO A 108 9.59 -10.05 -9.38
N PRO A 109 10.29 -9.57 -10.43
CA PRO A 109 11.73 -9.82 -10.58
C PRO A 109 12.58 -9.15 -9.50
N ILE A 110 12.15 -8.01 -8.97
CA ILE A 110 12.84 -7.28 -7.90
C ILE A 110 12.73 -8.05 -6.59
N LEU A 111 11.50 -8.47 -6.23
CA LEU A 111 11.25 -9.25 -5.02
C LEU A 111 11.95 -10.60 -5.05
N SER A 112 12.02 -11.25 -6.21
CA SER A 112 12.79 -12.49 -6.38
C SER A 112 14.27 -12.28 -6.08
N ARG A 113 14.90 -11.24 -6.63
CA ARG A 113 16.30 -10.89 -6.34
C ARG A 113 16.51 -10.51 -4.88
N TYR A 114 15.57 -9.74 -4.32
CA TYR A 114 15.61 -9.32 -2.93
C TYR A 114 15.55 -10.54 -1.99
N HIS A 115 14.63 -11.46 -2.22
CA HIS A 115 14.49 -12.68 -1.43
C HIS A 115 15.74 -13.58 -1.52
N ALA A 116 16.34 -13.70 -2.70
CA ALA A 116 17.56 -14.45 -2.88
C ALA A 116 18.76 -13.83 -2.12
N ALA A 117 18.86 -12.49 -2.07
CA ALA A 117 19.93 -11.79 -1.37
C ALA A 117 19.68 -11.72 0.16
N HIS A 118 18.42 -11.65 0.58
CA HIS A 118 18.03 -11.44 1.98
C HIS A 118 16.98 -12.48 2.43
N PRO A 119 17.32 -13.78 2.49
CA PRO A 119 16.36 -14.87 2.75
C PRO A 119 15.77 -14.85 4.17
N ARG A 120 16.35 -14.08 5.09
CA ARG A 120 15.82 -13.92 6.45
C ARG A 120 14.87 -12.73 6.59
N THR A 121 14.63 -11.96 5.52
CA THR A 121 13.64 -10.89 5.52
C THR A 121 12.28 -11.40 5.05
N HIS A 122 11.26 -11.24 5.88
CA HIS A 122 9.88 -11.51 5.50
C HIS A 122 9.27 -10.29 4.82
N VAL A 123 8.94 -10.41 3.53
CA VAL A 123 8.31 -9.33 2.76
C VAL A 123 6.80 -9.51 2.73
N GLU A 124 6.08 -8.51 3.23
CA GLU A 124 4.62 -8.40 3.11
C GLU A 124 4.28 -7.36 2.06
N LEU A 125 3.55 -7.74 1.00
CA LEU A 125 3.14 -6.82 -0.06
C LEU A 125 1.61 -6.63 -0.04
N GLN A 126 1.18 -5.36 0.05
CA GLN A 126 -0.23 -4.99 -0.02
C GLN A 126 -0.47 -4.04 -1.18
N THR A 127 -1.51 -4.30 -1.98
CA THR A 127 -1.86 -3.41 -3.08
C THR A 127 -2.90 -2.36 -2.68
N GLY A 128 -2.88 -1.22 -3.38
CA GLY A 128 -3.85 -0.15 -3.15
C GLY A 128 -3.68 1.03 -4.10
N THR A 129 -4.56 2.02 -3.98
CA THR A 129 -4.42 3.29 -4.68
C THR A 129 -3.37 4.17 -3.99
N THR A 130 -2.74 5.10 -4.73
CA THR A 130 -1.77 6.05 -4.18
C THR A 130 -2.24 6.68 -2.86
N ALA A 131 -3.45 7.21 -2.82
CA ALA A 131 -3.96 7.85 -1.60
C ALA A 131 -4.19 6.85 -0.44
N ALA A 132 -4.58 5.61 -0.73
CA ALA A 132 -4.73 4.59 0.31
C ALA A 132 -3.38 4.16 0.87
N LEU A 133 -2.37 4.02 0.01
CA LEU A 133 -1.01 3.64 0.40
C LEU A 133 -0.34 4.74 1.22
N LEU A 134 -0.48 6.01 0.84
CA LEU A 134 0.04 7.15 1.61
C LEU A 134 -0.59 7.20 3.01
N ARG A 135 -1.92 7.02 3.13
CA ARG A 135 -2.56 6.93 4.45
C ARG A 135 -2.05 5.78 5.30
N ARG A 136 -1.77 4.61 4.70
CA ARG A 136 -1.18 3.48 5.43
C ARG A 136 0.24 3.77 5.90
N LEU A 137 1.01 4.49 5.09
CA LEU A 137 2.36 4.94 5.44
C LEU A 137 2.31 5.93 6.60
N ASP A 138 1.42 6.94 6.55
CA ASP A 138 1.21 7.90 7.64
C ASP A 138 0.78 7.21 8.95
N ASN A 139 -0.02 6.15 8.84
CA ASN A 139 -0.45 5.33 9.98
C ASN A 139 0.58 4.24 10.37
N HIS A 140 1.75 4.21 9.73
CA HIS A 140 2.81 3.23 9.97
C HIS A 140 2.38 1.76 9.80
N GLN A 141 1.38 1.51 8.98
CA GLN A 141 0.91 0.16 8.65
C GLN A 141 1.81 -0.51 7.62
N ILE A 142 2.54 0.28 6.83
CA ILE A 142 3.56 -0.14 5.86
C ILE A 142 4.83 0.69 6.06
N ASP A 143 5.98 0.17 5.64
CA ASP A 143 7.29 0.79 5.82
C ASP A 143 7.68 1.64 4.62
N ALA A 144 7.27 1.24 3.42
CA ALA A 144 7.43 2.00 2.20
C ALA A 144 6.29 1.69 1.21
N ALA A 145 6.10 2.56 0.22
CA ALA A 145 5.07 2.38 -0.79
C ALA A 145 5.55 2.78 -2.19
N PHE A 146 5.22 1.96 -3.19
CA PHE A 146 5.33 2.32 -4.60
C PHE A 146 4.07 3.05 -5.02
N VAL A 147 4.19 4.36 -5.27
CA VAL A 147 3.09 5.27 -5.60
C VAL A 147 3.34 5.98 -6.91
N SER A 148 2.29 6.32 -7.63
CA SER A 148 2.33 7.02 -8.91
C SER A 148 2.07 8.51 -8.74
N GLU A 149 2.77 9.33 -9.51
CA GLU A 149 2.48 10.76 -9.62
C GLU A 149 1.08 11.01 -10.28
N PRO A 150 0.41 12.14 -9.95
CA PRO A 150 0.79 13.12 -8.94
C PRO A 150 0.38 12.69 -7.52
N PHE A 151 1.23 12.98 -6.53
CA PHE A 151 0.92 12.84 -5.12
C PHE A 151 1.59 13.95 -4.30
N ASP A 152 1.05 14.23 -3.12
CA ASP A 152 1.70 15.14 -2.18
C ASP A 152 2.77 14.37 -1.41
N LYS A 153 4.02 14.80 -1.56
CA LYS A 153 5.16 14.19 -0.91
C LYS A 153 5.21 14.52 0.59
N GLY A 154 4.75 15.71 1.00
CA GLY A 154 4.87 16.18 2.37
C GLY A 154 6.29 16.01 2.92
N SER A 155 6.40 15.36 4.10
CA SER A 155 7.69 15.05 4.77
C SER A 155 8.30 13.70 4.37
N LEU A 156 7.72 12.99 3.40
CA LEU A 156 8.19 11.68 2.97
C LEU A 156 9.47 11.81 2.14
N SER A 157 10.37 10.84 2.30
CA SER A 157 11.44 10.59 1.36
C SER A 157 10.87 9.91 0.12
N ALA A 158 11.42 10.19 -1.06
CA ALA A 158 10.95 9.61 -2.32
C ALA A 158 12.12 9.42 -3.29
N VAL A 159 12.10 8.31 -4.01
CA VAL A 159 12.98 8.03 -5.14
C VAL A 159 12.15 7.53 -6.32
N ALA A 160 12.38 8.09 -7.52
CA ALA A 160 11.75 7.61 -8.74
C ALA A 160 12.35 6.24 -9.11
N VAL A 161 11.49 5.24 -9.34
CA VAL A 161 11.91 3.85 -9.60
C VAL A 161 11.57 3.40 -11.00
N PHE A 162 10.35 3.71 -11.47
CA PHE A 162 9.87 3.30 -12.79
C PHE A 162 9.29 4.48 -13.55
N ALA A 163 9.55 4.51 -14.87
CA ALA A 163 8.80 5.32 -15.82
C ALA A 163 7.78 4.40 -16.51
N GLU A 164 6.52 4.84 -16.55
CA GLU A 164 5.42 4.12 -17.19
C GLU A 164 4.88 4.94 -18.34
N GLU A 165 4.70 4.30 -19.49
CA GLU A 165 3.91 4.84 -20.58
C GLU A 165 2.44 4.54 -20.34
N LEU A 166 1.59 5.57 -20.34
CA LEU A 166 0.15 5.43 -20.19
C LEU A 166 -0.52 5.44 -21.55
N VAL A 167 -1.51 4.58 -21.73
CA VAL A 167 -2.35 4.49 -22.93
C VAL A 167 -3.81 4.52 -22.54
N LEU A 168 -4.63 5.10 -23.43
CA LEU A 168 -6.08 4.94 -23.37
C LEU A 168 -6.44 3.65 -24.11
N ILE A 169 -7.40 2.88 -23.60
CA ILE A 169 -7.88 1.66 -24.24
C ILE A 169 -9.38 1.68 -24.48
N THR A 170 -9.78 1.10 -25.60
CA THR A 170 -11.17 0.82 -25.99
C THR A 170 -11.30 -0.64 -26.43
N ALA A 171 -12.54 -1.10 -26.60
CA ALA A 171 -12.77 -2.36 -27.29
C ALA A 171 -12.25 -2.28 -28.74
N ARG A 172 -11.78 -3.41 -29.29
CA ARG A 172 -11.35 -3.50 -30.68
C ARG A 172 -12.52 -3.17 -31.61
N GLY A 173 -12.27 -2.32 -32.61
CA GLY A 173 -13.31 -1.81 -33.50
C GLY A 173 -14.21 -0.74 -32.92
N GLY A 174 -13.91 -0.29 -31.70
CA GLY A 174 -14.56 0.84 -31.08
C GLY A 174 -14.26 2.18 -31.78
N PRO A 175 -14.80 3.29 -31.28
CA PRO A 175 -14.63 4.61 -31.89
C PRO A 175 -13.14 5.01 -31.86
N ARG A 176 -12.73 5.78 -32.86
CA ARG A 176 -11.43 6.48 -32.83
C ARG A 176 -11.51 7.58 -31.80
N ILE A 177 -10.54 7.66 -30.94
CA ILE A 177 -10.44 8.68 -29.90
C ILE A 177 -9.32 9.65 -30.31
N GLY A 178 -9.71 10.89 -30.66
CA GLY A 178 -8.78 11.97 -30.98
C GLY A 178 -8.60 12.97 -29.84
N GLY A 179 -9.50 12.93 -28.83
CA GLY A 179 -9.45 13.85 -27.70
C GLY A 179 -10.47 13.53 -26.61
N ALA A 180 -10.46 14.32 -25.55
CA ALA A 180 -11.36 14.15 -24.42
C ALA A 180 -12.85 14.29 -24.80
N GLN A 181 -13.17 15.10 -25.82
CA GLN A 181 -14.53 15.33 -26.29
C GLN A 181 -15.19 14.03 -26.80
N ASP A 182 -14.41 13.13 -27.41
CA ASP A 182 -14.92 11.87 -27.94
C ASP A 182 -15.33 10.89 -26.81
N LEU A 183 -14.98 11.22 -25.57
CA LEU A 183 -15.25 10.41 -24.38
C LEU A 183 -16.45 10.90 -23.56
N ALA A 184 -17.13 11.99 -23.95
CA ALA A 184 -18.23 12.61 -23.19
C ALA A 184 -19.36 11.59 -22.89
N ASP A 185 -19.74 10.79 -23.88
CA ASP A 185 -20.81 9.79 -23.76
C ASP A 185 -20.31 8.40 -23.33
N GLN A 186 -19.01 8.24 -23.12
CA GLN A 186 -18.42 6.96 -22.76
C GLN A 186 -18.52 6.70 -21.25
N THR A 187 -18.58 5.43 -20.89
CA THR A 187 -18.33 4.99 -19.51
C THR A 187 -16.82 4.93 -19.29
N VAL A 188 -16.34 5.57 -18.24
CA VAL A 188 -14.94 5.47 -17.81
C VAL A 188 -14.81 4.33 -16.82
N VAL A 189 -14.06 3.30 -17.18
CA VAL A 189 -13.74 2.17 -16.30
C VAL A 189 -12.41 2.47 -15.62
N ALA A 190 -12.41 2.61 -14.31
CA ALA A 190 -11.22 3.09 -13.61
C ALA A 190 -11.11 2.50 -12.20
N PHE A 191 -9.94 2.62 -11.59
CA PHE A 191 -9.78 2.40 -10.16
C PHE A 191 -10.60 3.38 -9.34
N PRO A 192 -10.95 3.04 -8.08
CA PRO A 192 -11.66 3.93 -7.17
C PRO A 192 -10.93 5.26 -6.92
N HIS A 193 -11.60 6.18 -6.25
CA HIS A 193 -10.99 7.43 -5.82
C HIS A 193 -9.66 7.22 -5.09
N GLY A 194 -8.70 8.11 -5.36
CA GLY A 194 -7.33 8.02 -4.83
C GLY A 194 -6.34 7.35 -5.78
N CYS A 195 -6.77 6.83 -6.93
CA CYS A 195 -5.89 6.40 -8.01
C CYS A 195 -5.36 7.61 -8.79
N SER A 196 -4.05 7.70 -8.95
CA SER A 196 -3.39 8.80 -9.67
C SER A 196 -3.78 8.82 -11.15
N TYR A 197 -3.92 7.67 -11.80
CA TYR A 197 -4.34 7.61 -13.21
C TYR A 197 -5.79 8.09 -13.39
N ARG A 198 -6.69 7.73 -12.44
CA ARG A 198 -8.04 8.31 -12.44
C ARG A 198 -8.00 9.84 -12.32
N ARG A 199 -7.13 10.37 -11.46
CA ARG A 199 -6.96 11.81 -11.29
C ARG A 199 -6.51 12.47 -12.59
N LEU A 200 -5.48 11.93 -13.25
CA LEU A 200 -5.01 12.42 -14.55
C LEU A 200 -6.14 12.48 -15.58
N LEU A 201 -6.98 11.44 -15.63
CA LEU A 201 -8.12 11.38 -16.55
C LEU A 201 -9.18 12.44 -16.22
N VAL A 202 -9.50 12.62 -14.95
CA VAL A 202 -10.47 13.63 -14.49
C VAL A 202 -9.97 15.04 -14.78
N ASP A 203 -8.68 15.31 -14.53
CA ASP A 203 -8.05 16.59 -14.80
C ASP A 203 -8.04 16.89 -16.32
N TRP A 204 -7.80 15.88 -17.16
CA TRP A 204 -7.89 15.99 -18.61
C TRP A 204 -9.30 16.31 -19.10
N PHE A 205 -10.31 15.65 -18.59
CA PHE A 205 -11.71 15.96 -18.89
C PHE A 205 -12.07 17.39 -18.46
N ALA A 206 -11.68 17.79 -17.26
CA ALA A 206 -11.95 19.12 -16.74
C ALA A 206 -11.29 20.21 -17.62
N ALA A 207 -10.03 20.01 -18.04
CA ALA A 207 -9.33 20.93 -18.94
C ALA A 207 -10.00 21.06 -20.32
N ALA A 208 -10.67 20.00 -20.78
CA ALA A 208 -11.41 19.99 -22.04
C ALA A 208 -12.88 20.44 -21.93
N GLY A 209 -13.36 20.76 -20.71
CA GLY A 209 -14.77 21.07 -20.44
C GLY A 209 -15.71 19.88 -20.62
N VAL A 210 -15.20 18.64 -20.49
CA VAL A 210 -15.95 17.41 -20.68
C VAL A 210 -16.34 16.81 -19.33
N THR A 211 -17.56 16.30 -19.24
CA THR A 211 -18.01 15.51 -18.09
C THR A 211 -18.37 14.11 -18.59
N PRO A 212 -17.66 13.06 -18.18
CA PRO A 212 -17.99 11.69 -18.57
C PRO A 212 -19.38 11.31 -18.07
N ARG A 213 -20.09 10.52 -18.86
CA ARG A 213 -21.45 10.07 -18.53
C ARG A 213 -21.51 9.30 -17.23
N ARG A 214 -20.54 8.42 -16.97
CA ARG A 214 -20.43 7.63 -15.74
C ARG A 214 -19.03 7.10 -15.52
N PHE A 215 -18.74 6.76 -14.27
CA PHE A 215 -17.59 5.96 -13.87
C PHE A 215 -18.05 4.56 -13.41
N LEU A 216 -17.28 3.53 -13.81
CA LEU A 216 -17.37 2.18 -13.27
C LEU A 216 -16.08 1.92 -12.48
N ASP A 217 -16.21 1.76 -11.16
CA ASP A 217 -15.07 1.59 -10.28
C ASP A 217 -14.73 0.10 -10.14
N LEU A 218 -13.49 -0.29 -10.49
CA LEU A 218 -12.97 -1.64 -10.38
C LEU A 218 -11.59 -1.62 -9.71
N GLY A 219 -11.31 -2.62 -8.88
CA GLY A 219 -10.06 -2.72 -8.10
C GLY A 219 -8.96 -3.58 -8.75
N SER A 220 -9.11 -3.98 -10.02
CA SER A 220 -8.17 -4.87 -10.70
C SER A 220 -8.03 -4.51 -12.17
N TYR A 221 -6.80 -4.46 -12.68
CA TYR A 221 -6.54 -4.26 -14.11
C TYR A 221 -7.12 -5.37 -14.98
N HIS A 222 -7.09 -6.61 -14.53
CA HIS A 222 -7.73 -7.71 -15.26
C HIS A 222 -9.23 -7.48 -15.47
N ALA A 223 -9.94 -7.04 -14.43
CA ALA A 223 -11.35 -6.70 -14.54
C ALA A 223 -11.59 -5.48 -15.44
N ILE A 224 -10.74 -4.45 -15.36
CA ILE A 224 -10.81 -3.25 -16.21
C ILE A 224 -10.63 -3.66 -17.68
N VAL A 225 -9.57 -4.41 -18.01
CA VAL A 225 -9.31 -4.89 -19.38
C VAL A 225 -10.47 -5.73 -19.92
N ALA A 226 -10.98 -6.66 -19.12
CA ALA A 226 -12.11 -7.51 -19.50
C ALA A 226 -13.38 -6.70 -19.79
N CYS A 227 -13.71 -5.72 -18.95
CA CYS A 227 -14.85 -4.82 -19.17
C CYS A 227 -14.68 -3.96 -20.41
N VAL A 228 -13.48 -3.42 -20.64
CA VAL A 228 -13.20 -2.62 -21.84
C VAL A 228 -13.28 -3.49 -23.10
N ALA A 229 -12.68 -4.69 -23.09
CA ALA A 229 -12.74 -5.64 -24.19
C ALA A 229 -14.18 -6.06 -24.54
N ALA A 230 -15.06 -6.14 -23.53
CA ALA A 230 -16.50 -6.41 -23.71
C ALA A 230 -17.31 -5.18 -24.18
N GLY A 231 -16.67 -4.02 -24.41
CA GLY A 231 -17.34 -2.81 -24.86
C GLY A 231 -18.05 -1.99 -23.78
N THR A 232 -17.75 -2.21 -22.49
CA THR A 232 -18.39 -1.49 -21.38
C THR A 232 -18.03 -0.01 -21.38
N GLY A 233 -16.82 0.35 -21.86
CA GLY A 233 -16.34 1.73 -21.86
C GLY A 233 -14.85 1.84 -22.19
N VAL A 234 -14.20 2.86 -21.66
CA VAL A 234 -12.80 3.21 -21.91
C VAL A 234 -12.02 3.25 -20.61
N ALA A 235 -10.72 3.02 -20.66
CA ALA A 235 -9.84 3.11 -19.48
C ALA A 235 -8.47 3.66 -19.84
N ILE A 236 -7.74 4.16 -18.83
CA ILE A 236 -6.33 4.52 -18.91
C ILE A 236 -5.51 3.56 -18.04
N MET A 237 -4.37 3.11 -18.55
CA MET A 237 -3.47 2.24 -17.80
C MET A 237 -2.05 2.26 -18.37
N PRO A 238 -1.05 1.75 -17.61
CA PRO A 238 0.28 1.53 -18.15
C PRO A 238 0.28 0.51 -19.29
N ALA A 239 1.01 0.81 -20.36
CA ALA A 239 1.19 -0.08 -21.51
C ALA A 239 1.79 -1.43 -21.05
N SER A 240 2.69 -1.41 -20.07
CA SER A 240 3.34 -2.59 -19.50
C SER A 240 2.35 -3.62 -18.91
N VAL A 241 1.20 -3.17 -18.41
CA VAL A 241 0.13 -4.05 -17.92
C VAL A 241 -0.53 -4.81 -19.07
N LEU A 242 -0.72 -4.12 -20.22
CA LEU A 242 -1.36 -4.71 -21.40
C LEU A 242 -0.48 -5.73 -22.11
N ASP A 243 0.84 -5.53 -22.08
CA ASP A 243 1.80 -6.44 -22.74
C ASP A 243 1.78 -7.83 -22.08
N ASN A 244 1.29 -7.93 -20.85
CA ASN A 244 1.12 -9.17 -20.11
C ASN A 244 -0.36 -9.63 -20.02
N ALA A 245 -1.30 -8.90 -20.63
CA ALA A 245 -2.73 -9.21 -20.53
C ALA A 245 -3.17 -10.25 -21.57
N VAL A 246 -3.88 -11.29 -21.12
CA VAL A 246 -4.42 -12.37 -21.97
C VAL A 246 -5.40 -11.85 -23.04
N MET A 247 -6.08 -10.74 -22.79
CA MET A 247 -7.09 -10.15 -23.70
C MET A 247 -6.55 -8.97 -24.53
N GLY A 248 -5.24 -8.81 -24.66
CA GLY A 248 -4.62 -7.70 -25.38
C GLY A 248 -5.11 -7.53 -26.83
N ASP A 249 -5.40 -8.65 -27.50
CA ASP A 249 -5.92 -8.66 -28.89
C ASP A 249 -7.36 -8.16 -29.04
N SER A 250 -8.13 -8.11 -27.95
CA SER A 250 -9.53 -7.65 -27.95
C SER A 250 -9.70 -6.17 -27.68
N ILE A 251 -8.60 -5.45 -27.48
CA ILE A 251 -8.58 -4.01 -27.19
C ILE A 251 -7.80 -3.24 -28.25
N GLN A 252 -8.12 -1.97 -28.36
CA GLN A 252 -7.40 -0.98 -29.17
C GLN A 252 -6.75 0.04 -28.23
N ARG A 253 -5.46 0.31 -28.46
CA ARG A 253 -4.69 1.32 -27.74
C ARG A 253 -4.76 2.65 -28.49
N HIS A 254 -4.92 3.74 -27.73
CA HIS A 254 -4.88 5.10 -28.23
C HIS A 254 -3.82 5.89 -27.46
N GLU A 255 -3.10 6.74 -28.18
CA GLU A 255 -2.12 7.64 -27.55
C GLU A 255 -2.84 8.69 -26.70
N LEU A 256 -2.24 9.00 -25.56
CA LEU A 256 -2.63 10.12 -24.73
C LEU A 256 -1.86 11.39 -25.12
N PRO A 257 -2.36 12.59 -24.75
CA PRO A 257 -1.59 13.83 -24.87
C PRO A 257 -0.22 13.67 -24.19
N GLU A 258 0.81 14.28 -24.74
CA GLU A 258 2.19 14.16 -24.29
C GLU A 258 2.35 14.40 -22.78
N ALA A 259 1.63 15.38 -22.23
CA ALA A 259 1.64 15.71 -20.80
C ALA A 259 1.12 14.58 -19.88
N MET A 260 0.39 13.60 -20.43
CA MET A 260 -0.18 12.47 -19.70
C MET A 260 0.46 11.12 -20.07
N ARG A 261 1.19 11.08 -21.18
CA ARG A 261 1.75 9.83 -21.73
C ARG A 261 2.74 9.17 -20.80
N THR A 262 3.55 9.96 -20.11
CA THR A 262 4.57 9.44 -19.19
C THR A 262 4.16 9.70 -17.76
N ASN A 263 4.25 8.66 -16.93
CA ASN A 263 4.03 8.75 -15.50
C ASN A 263 5.18 8.10 -14.75
N ARG A 264 5.46 8.60 -13.53
CA ARG A 264 6.53 8.05 -12.68
C ARG A 264 5.94 7.34 -11.48
N THR A 265 6.49 6.15 -11.22
CA THR A 265 6.27 5.44 -9.96
C THR A 265 7.46 5.69 -9.04
N ASN A 266 7.17 6.17 -7.86
CA ASN A 266 8.15 6.48 -6.82
C ASN A 266 8.01 5.48 -5.67
N LEU A 267 9.15 5.06 -5.09
CA LEU A 267 9.17 4.46 -3.77
C LEU A 267 9.24 5.58 -2.74
N VAL A 268 8.29 5.61 -1.82
CA VAL A 268 8.18 6.62 -0.76
C VAL A 268 8.20 5.98 0.62
N TRP A 269 8.80 6.66 1.61
CA TRP A 269 8.88 6.20 3.00
C TRP A 269 9.00 7.37 3.97
N ALA A 270 8.77 7.12 5.26
CA ALA A 270 8.88 8.12 6.32
C ALA A 270 10.14 7.90 7.16
N GLY A 271 10.85 8.97 7.51
CA GLY A 271 12.03 8.93 8.37
C GLY A 271 13.24 8.23 7.73
N GLU A 272 14.13 7.71 8.56
CA GLU A 272 15.28 6.92 8.13
C GLU A 272 14.86 5.51 7.77
N PRO A 273 15.38 4.92 6.67
CA PRO A 273 15.04 3.56 6.28
C PRO A 273 15.75 2.54 7.21
N GLY A 274 15.00 1.59 7.75
CA GLY A 274 15.54 0.44 8.48
C GLY A 274 16.33 -0.50 7.56
N GLY A 275 17.05 -1.47 8.13
CA GLY A 275 17.92 -2.39 7.39
C GLY A 275 17.26 -3.05 6.18
N PRO A 276 16.08 -3.68 6.31
CA PRO A 276 15.36 -4.29 5.18
C PRO A 276 15.01 -3.30 4.06
N LEU A 277 14.58 -2.07 4.40
CA LEU A 277 14.24 -1.05 3.40
C LEU A 277 15.51 -0.49 2.74
N SER A 278 16.58 -0.28 3.50
CA SER A 278 17.88 0.16 2.96
C SER A 278 18.41 -0.82 1.92
N ALA A 279 18.34 -2.12 2.21
CA ALA A 279 18.74 -3.18 1.27
C ALA A 279 17.88 -3.17 -0.02
N LEU A 280 16.57 -2.92 0.08
CA LEU A 280 15.71 -2.76 -1.10
C LEU A 280 16.11 -1.54 -1.92
N LEU A 281 16.39 -0.40 -1.27
CA LEU A 281 16.84 0.82 -1.95
C LEU A 281 18.17 0.63 -2.69
N GLU A 282 19.10 -0.09 -2.11
CA GLU A 282 20.37 -0.44 -2.77
C GLU A 282 20.14 -1.31 -4.01
N LEU A 283 19.30 -2.34 -3.88
CA LEU A 283 18.97 -3.24 -5.00
C LEU A 283 18.27 -2.51 -6.15
N LEU A 284 17.44 -1.51 -5.86
CA LEU A 284 16.79 -0.67 -6.87
C LEU A 284 17.77 0.27 -7.57
N ARG A 285 18.82 0.76 -6.88
CA ARG A 285 19.86 1.62 -7.49
C ARG A 285 20.77 0.85 -8.46
N VAL A 286 21.04 -0.41 -8.18
CA VAL A 286 21.91 -1.26 -9.03
C VAL A 286 21.17 -1.77 -10.27
N GLY A 287 19.84 -1.75 -10.28
CA GLY A 287 19.01 -2.25 -11.38
C GLY A 287 18.37 -1.18 -12.27
N ALA A 288 18.71 0.11 -12.07
CA ALA A 288 18.19 1.25 -12.82
C ALA A 288 19.05 1.56 -14.06
#